data_866e61028d85cdf206080b52f393d9fd
#
_entry.id   866e61028d85cdf206080b52f393d9fd
#
_cell.length_a   1.000
_cell.length_b   1.000
_cell.length_c   1.000
_cell.angle_alpha   90.00
_cell.angle_beta   90.00
_cell.angle_gamma   90.00
#
_symmetry.space_group_name_H-M   'P 1'
#
loop_
_entity.id
_entity.type
_entity.pdbx_description
1 polymer ?
#
loop_
_entity_poly.entity_id
_entity_poly.type
_entity_poly.pdbx_seq_one_letter_code
_entity_poly.pdbx_strand_id
1 'polypeptide(L)'
;MPDQQLEIRIGMDLACRTYLYDVLHSVFGGNCSSEFVAKLFGSQTREMFAREAAALSDEGLPLDAGRALSKIDRSLGDCAKEVLACLDGHQNLSIDALTDLAAQMESDFTKLFQVPGDSYVHMWESPYVGTEQTLFQGSTLDVRAMYHAAGLKLQAERQFPDDHIAAMLAYMGCMGARAYEAYADGRDAECCK
;
A
#
# COMPACT_ATOMS: atom_id res chain seq x y z
N MET A 1 14.48 19.95 23.18
CA MET A 1 14.14 18.55 23.58
C MET A 1 12.85 18.05 22.95
N PRO A 2 11.68 18.76 22.96
CA PRO A 2 10.50 18.29 22.22
C PRO A 2 10.71 18.16 20.70
N ASP A 3 11.49 19.06 20.08
CA ASP A 3 11.77 19.03 18.64
C ASP A 3 12.53 17.77 18.19
N GLN A 4 13.51 17.31 18.95
CA GLN A 4 14.28 16.12 18.59
C GLN A 4 13.46 14.81 18.63
N GLN A 5 12.50 14.72 19.56
CA GLN A 5 11.58 13.57 19.61
C GLN A 5 10.60 13.59 18.43
N LEU A 6 10.15 14.77 18.04
CA LEU A 6 9.29 14.94 16.87
C LEU A 6 10.04 14.57 15.59
N GLU A 7 11.26 15.04 15.41
CA GLU A 7 12.12 14.70 14.26
C GLU A 7 12.32 13.18 14.13
N ILE A 8 12.69 12.51 15.23
CA ILE A 8 12.88 11.05 15.24
C ILE A 8 11.56 10.36 14.83
N ARG A 9 10.41 10.83 15.34
CA ARG A 9 9.11 10.25 15.01
C ARG A 9 8.80 10.39 13.52
N ILE A 10 9.01 11.57 12.93
CA ILE A 10 8.81 11.82 11.49
C ILE A 10 9.67 10.87 10.64
N GLY A 11 10.96 10.75 10.93
CA GLY A 11 11.84 9.84 10.20
C GLY A 11 11.40 8.38 10.29
N MET A 12 10.96 7.94 11.46
CA MET A 12 10.45 6.59 11.66
C MET A 12 9.14 6.36 10.91
N ASP A 13 8.23 7.34 10.86
CA ASP A 13 6.95 7.22 10.16
C ASP A 13 7.16 7.19 8.64
N LEU A 14 8.06 8.01 8.10
CA LEU A 14 8.44 7.97 6.69
C LEU A 14 9.03 6.62 6.29
N ALA A 15 9.98 6.10 7.09
CA ALA A 15 10.59 4.80 6.83
C ALA A 15 9.56 3.66 6.90
N CYS A 16 8.67 3.69 7.90
CA CYS A 16 7.61 2.71 8.08
C CYS A 16 6.67 2.69 6.88
N ARG A 17 6.13 3.84 6.50
CA ARG A 17 5.19 3.96 5.38
C ARG A 17 5.81 3.58 4.05
N THR A 18 7.07 3.99 3.80
CA THR A 18 7.81 3.59 2.60
C THR A 18 7.93 2.07 2.50
N TYR A 19 8.30 1.41 3.60
CA TYR A 19 8.37 -0.05 3.67
C TYR A 19 7.02 -0.71 3.41
N LEU A 20 5.94 -0.20 4.02
CA LEU A 20 4.59 -0.76 3.85
C LEU A 20 4.07 -0.58 2.42
N TYR A 21 4.34 0.55 1.76
CA TYR A 21 4.00 0.75 0.36
C TYR A 21 4.72 -0.25 -0.55
N ASP A 22 6.00 -0.57 -0.30
CA ASP A 22 6.75 -1.58 -1.04
C ASP A 22 6.16 -2.98 -0.85
N VAL A 23 5.83 -3.35 0.40
CA VAL A 23 5.17 -4.63 0.70
C VAL A 23 3.82 -4.73 0.01
N LEU A 24 2.97 -3.71 0.14
CA LEU A 24 1.63 -3.69 -0.48
C LEU A 24 1.70 -3.64 -2.00
N HIS A 25 2.66 -2.89 -2.58
CA HIS A 25 2.94 -2.94 -4.02
C HIS A 25 3.23 -4.36 -4.49
N SER A 26 4.05 -5.10 -3.74
CA SER A 26 4.40 -6.48 -4.08
C SER A 26 3.19 -7.41 -3.96
N VAL A 27 2.35 -7.26 -2.92
CA VAL A 27 1.11 -8.04 -2.75
C VAL A 27 0.18 -7.81 -3.94
N PHE A 28 -0.15 -6.55 -4.23
CA PHE A 28 -1.08 -6.20 -5.31
C PHE A 28 -0.46 -6.29 -6.72
N GLY A 29 0.86 -6.43 -6.80
CA GLY A 29 1.58 -6.79 -8.03
C GLY A 29 1.59 -8.28 -8.34
N GLY A 30 1.04 -9.11 -7.45
CA GLY A 30 0.96 -10.56 -7.61
C GLY A 30 2.28 -11.30 -7.35
N ASN A 31 3.16 -10.72 -6.51
CA ASN A 31 4.38 -11.41 -6.09
C ASN A 31 4.04 -12.46 -5.02
N CYS A 32 3.95 -13.71 -5.44
CA CYS A 32 3.70 -14.85 -4.57
C CYS A 32 4.93 -15.76 -4.41
N SER A 33 6.15 -15.22 -4.62
CA SER A 33 7.38 -16.01 -4.37
C SER A 33 7.53 -16.35 -2.88
N SER A 34 8.07 -17.54 -2.58
CA SER A 34 8.30 -17.98 -1.20
C SER A 34 9.19 -17.00 -0.41
N GLU A 35 10.14 -16.34 -1.09
CA GLU A 35 10.97 -15.28 -0.50
C GLU A 35 10.13 -14.07 -0.07
N PHE A 36 9.23 -13.62 -0.94
CA PHE A 36 8.34 -12.51 -0.60
C PHE A 36 7.33 -12.90 0.50
N VAL A 37 6.79 -14.11 0.47
CA VAL A 37 5.89 -14.63 1.52
C VAL A 37 6.60 -14.66 2.86
N ALA A 38 7.87 -15.08 2.91
CA ALA A 38 8.69 -15.02 4.13
C ALA A 38 8.89 -13.58 4.63
N LYS A 39 9.10 -12.60 3.72
CA LYS A 39 9.17 -11.17 4.07
C LYS A 39 7.82 -10.66 4.60
N LEU A 40 6.72 -10.99 3.90
CA LEU A 40 5.36 -10.54 4.24
C LEU A 40 4.95 -10.98 5.64
N PHE A 41 5.20 -12.24 5.99
CA PHE A 41 4.87 -12.81 7.30
C PHE A 41 6.04 -12.72 8.30
N GLY A 42 7.08 -12.00 7.99
CA GLY A 42 8.22 -11.74 8.88
C GLY A 42 7.89 -10.74 9.99
N SER A 43 8.67 -10.79 11.08
CA SER A 43 8.50 -9.90 12.24
C SER A 43 8.57 -8.42 11.88
N GLN A 44 9.45 -8.04 10.94
CA GLN A 44 9.58 -6.66 10.49
C GLN A 44 8.28 -6.13 9.88
N THR A 45 7.66 -6.88 8.97
CA THR A 45 6.38 -6.48 8.35
C THR A 45 5.29 -6.33 9.40
N ARG A 46 5.21 -7.30 10.34
CA ARG A 46 4.27 -7.23 11.46
C ARG A 46 4.47 -6.00 12.32
N GLU A 47 5.71 -5.68 12.68
CA GLU A 47 6.03 -4.49 13.49
C GLU A 47 5.65 -3.19 12.78
N MET A 48 5.92 -3.08 11.47
CA MET A 48 5.54 -1.90 10.69
C MET A 48 4.02 -1.74 10.60
N PHE A 49 3.27 -2.82 10.36
CA PHE A 49 1.81 -2.77 10.39
C PHE A 49 1.26 -2.43 11.78
N ALA A 50 1.83 -2.96 12.85
CA ALA A 50 1.40 -2.65 14.22
C ALA A 50 1.63 -1.17 14.57
N ARG A 51 2.76 -0.60 14.12
CA ARG A 51 3.06 0.82 14.29
C ARG A 51 2.06 1.71 13.57
N GLU A 52 1.77 1.45 12.31
CA GLU A 52 0.82 2.25 11.54
C GLU A 52 -0.62 2.08 12.06
N ALA A 53 -1.02 0.89 12.47
CA ALA A 53 -2.31 0.65 13.11
C ALA A 53 -2.49 1.45 14.41
N ALA A 54 -1.44 1.59 15.21
CA ALA A 54 -1.46 2.43 16.41
C ALA A 54 -1.60 3.91 16.06
N ALA A 55 -0.86 4.40 15.06
CA ALA A 55 -0.95 5.78 14.59
C ALA A 55 -2.36 6.12 14.06
N LEU A 56 -2.98 5.21 13.29
CA LEU A 56 -4.36 5.37 12.80
C LEU A 56 -5.42 5.41 13.91
N SER A 57 -5.10 4.87 15.08
CA SER A 57 -6.01 4.90 16.24
C SER A 57 -5.94 6.21 17.01
N ASP A 58 -4.79 6.89 16.98
CA ASP A 58 -4.53 8.13 17.73
C ASP A 58 -4.84 9.39 16.91
N GLU A 59 -4.63 9.36 15.60
CA GLU A 59 -4.88 10.50 14.71
C GLU A 59 -6.23 10.31 14.03
N GLY A 60 -7.17 11.18 14.29
CA GLY A 60 -8.40 11.24 13.49
C GLY A 60 -8.04 11.36 12.00
N LEU A 61 -8.66 10.54 11.16
CA LEU A 61 -8.45 10.57 9.71
C LEU A 61 -8.62 12.00 9.15
N PRO A 62 -7.79 12.44 8.21
CA PRO A 62 -7.98 13.70 7.52
C PRO A 62 -9.39 13.80 6.97
N LEU A 63 -10.03 14.97 7.13
CA LEU A 63 -11.42 15.23 6.72
C LEU A 63 -11.74 14.82 5.28
N ASP A 64 -10.76 14.86 4.39
CA ASP A 64 -10.91 14.51 2.97
C ASP A 64 -10.98 12.99 2.72
N ALA A 65 -10.35 12.19 3.56
CA ALA A 65 -10.44 10.73 3.49
C ALA A 65 -11.84 10.22 3.87
N GLY A 66 -12.58 10.96 4.69
CA GLY A 66 -13.92 10.59 5.15
C GLY A 66 -14.95 10.40 4.04
N ARG A 67 -14.79 11.08 2.89
CA ARG A 67 -15.72 10.97 1.76
C ARG A 67 -15.53 9.66 0.97
N ALA A 68 -14.30 9.22 0.79
CA ALA A 68 -13.98 7.95 0.14
C ALA A 68 -14.31 6.77 1.06
N LEU A 69 -14.05 6.91 2.36
CA LEU A 69 -14.26 5.88 3.38
C LEU A 69 -15.71 5.76 3.84
N SER A 70 -16.58 6.73 3.55
CA SER A 70 -18.03 6.67 3.90
C SER A 70 -18.78 5.50 3.25
N LYS A 71 -18.17 4.85 2.24
CA LYS A 71 -18.71 3.64 1.59
C LYS A 71 -18.19 2.33 2.20
N ILE A 72 -17.28 2.41 3.16
CA ILE A 72 -16.69 1.23 3.82
C ILE A 72 -17.40 1.07 5.17
N ASP A 73 -18.15 -0.02 5.31
CA ASP A 73 -18.90 -0.35 6.56
C ASP A 73 -17.99 -0.75 7.74
N ARG A 74 -16.67 -0.68 7.58
CA ARG A 74 -15.67 -1.11 8.57
C ARG A 74 -14.69 0.01 8.87
N SER A 75 -14.33 0.16 10.14
CA SER A 75 -13.29 1.11 10.52
C SER A 75 -11.90 0.65 10.01
N LEU A 76 -11.02 1.60 9.68
CA LEU A 76 -9.63 1.27 9.33
C LEU A 76 -8.90 0.54 10.48
N GLY A 77 -9.23 0.89 11.72
CA GLY A 77 -8.69 0.22 12.88
C GLY A 77 -9.08 -1.26 12.96
N ASP A 78 -10.29 -1.62 12.54
CA ASP A 78 -10.73 -3.02 12.52
C ASP A 78 -10.06 -3.78 11.36
N CYS A 79 -9.92 -3.15 10.19
CA CYS A 79 -9.14 -3.73 9.08
C CYS A 79 -7.67 -3.98 9.49
N ALA A 80 -7.06 -3.02 10.16
CA ALA A 80 -5.68 -3.16 10.66
C ALA A 80 -5.52 -4.30 11.67
N LYS A 81 -6.49 -4.48 12.57
CA LYS A 81 -6.50 -5.61 13.53
C LYS A 81 -6.58 -6.96 12.81
N GLU A 82 -7.38 -7.07 11.75
CA GLU A 82 -7.49 -8.31 10.97
C GLU A 82 -6.18 -8.64 10.23
N VAL A 83 -5.54 -7.63 9.63
CA VAL A 83 -4.22 -7.81 9.01
C VAL A 83 -3.21 -8.29 10.05
N LEU A 84 -3.15 -7.66 11.22
CA LEU A 84 -2.25 -8.07 12.29
C LEU A 84 -2.56 -9.49 12.79
N ALA A 85 -3.81 -9.86 12.96
CA ALA A 85 -4.19 -11.22 13.36
C ALA A 85 -3.76 -12.26 12.31
N CYS A 86 -3.89 -11.92 11.02
CA CYS A 86 -3.39 -12.77 9.93
C CYS A 86 -1.87 -12.93 10.01
N LEU A 87 -1.13 -11.84 10.18
CA LEU A 87 0.33 -11.85 10.30
C LEU A 87 0.79 -12.63 11.54
N ASP A 88 0.09 -12.51 12.67
CA ASP A 88 0.38 -13.25 13.90
C ASP A 88 0.17 -14.76 13.74
N GLY A 89 -0.86 -15.17 12.99
CA GLY A 89 -1.16 -16.56 12.71
C GLY A 89 -0.12 -17.29 11.85
N HIS A 90 0.74 -16.53 11.15
CA HIS A 90 1.70 -17.08 10.18
C HIS A 90 3.18 -16.79 10.55
N GLN A 91 3.46 -16.57 11.82
CA GLN A 91 4.84 -16.37 12.29
C GLN A 91 5.61 -17.70 12.37
N ASN A 92 6.92 -17.64 12.07
CA ASN A 92 7.86 -18.75 12.21
C ASN A 92 7.51 -20.02 11.40
N LEU A 93 7.01 -19.82 10.18
CA LEU A 93 6.68 -20.93 9.28
C LEU A 93 7.95 -21.67 8.81
N SER A 94 7.81 -22.99 8.63
CA SER A 94 8.84 -23.80 7.97
C SER A 94 8.94 -23.47 6.48
N ILE A 95 10.03 -23.88 5.82
CA ILE A 95 10.22 -23.68 4.37
C ILE A 95 9.07 -24.31 3.57
N ASP A 96 8.65 -25.52 3.96
CA ASP A 96 7.56 -26.22 3.29
C ASP A 96 6.24 -25.47 3.44
N ALA A 97 5.93 -25.00 4.67
CA ALA A 97 4.75 -24.20 4.94
C ALA A 97 4.74 -22.87 4.20
N LEU A 98 5.90 -22.21 4.03
CA LEU A 98 6.02 -21.00 3.21
C LEU A 98 5.76 -21.27 1.72
N THR A 99 6.20 -22.43 1.22
CA THR A 99 5.96 -22.84 -0.17
C THR A 99 4.48 -23.13 -0.41
N ASP A 100 3.83 -23.83 0.49
CA ASP A 100 2.40 -24.11 0.41
C ASP A 100 1.56 -22.82 0.51
N LEU A 101 1.94 -21.91 1.39
CA LEU A 101 1.29 -20.62 1.55
C LEU A 101 1.48 -19.75 0.30
N ALA A 102 2.66 -19.76 -0.33
CA ALA A 102 2.92 -19.06 -1.57
C ALA A 102 2.01 -19.57 -2.71
N ALA A 103 1.87 -20.87 -2.86
CA ALA A 103 0.97 -21.48 -3.84
C ALA A 103 -0.51 -21.14 -3.57
N GLN A 104 -0.92 -21.11 -2.29
CA GLN A 104 -2.26 -20.69 -1.90
C GLN A 104 -2.52 -19.22 -2.24
N MET A 105 -1.56 -18.33 -1.92
CA MET A 105 -1.66 -16.91 -2.24
C MET A 105 -1.76 -16.66 -3.76
N GLU A 106 -0.99 -17.38 -4.57
CA GLU A 106 -1.06 -17.30 -6.03
C GLU A 106 -2.45 -17.70 -6.56
N SER A 107 -2.99 -18.81 -6.02
CA SER A 107 -4.34 -19.27 -6.35
C SER A 107 -5.41 -18.24 -5.97
N ASP A 108 -5.32 -17.67 -4.78
CA ASP A 108 -6.29 -16.69 -4.29
C ASP A 108 -6.16 -15.36 -5.03
N PHE A 109 -4.93 -14.91 -5.31
CA PHE A 109 -4.68 -13.73 -6.14
C PHE A 109 -5.32 -13.87 -7.53
N THR A 110 -5.15 -15.03 -8.16
CA THR A 110 -5.75 -15.32 -9.46
C THR A 110 -7.27 -15.27 -9.41
N LYS A 111 -7.90 -15.91 -8.41
CA LYS A 111 -9.37 -15.90 -8.24
C LYS A 111 -9.93 -14.52 -7.95
N LEU A 112 -9.24 -13.74 -7.12
CA LEU A 112 -9.74 -12.44 -6.68
C LEU A 112 -9.53 -11.34 -7.72
N PHE A 113 -8.43 -11.39 -8.48
CA PHE A 113 -7.98 -10.24 -9.26
C PHE A 113 -7.80 -10.51 -10.77
N GLN A 114 -7.70 -11.77 -11.20
CA GLN A 114 -7.41 -12.09 -12.60
C GLN A 114 -8.57 -12.79 -13.33
N VAL A 115 -9.39 -13.54 -12.61
CA VAL A 115 -10.49 -14.31 -13.21
C VAL A 115 -11.83 -13.67 -12.85
N PRO A 116 -12.60 -13.15 -13.83
CA PRO A 116 -13.93 -12.63 -13.55
C PRO A 116 -14.85 -13.71 -12.96
N GLY A 117 -15.53 -13.38 -11.87
CA GLY A 117 -16.43 -14.26 -11.13
C GLY A 117 -17.02 -13.53 -9.93
N ASP A 118 -17.78 -14.25 -9.08
CA ASP A 118 -18.49 -13.67 -7.93
C ASP A 118 -17.52 -13.03 -6.89
N SER A 119 -16.29 -13.50 -6.84
CA SER A 119 -15.26 -12.99 -5.94
C SER A 119 -14.33 -11.96 -6.56
N TYR A 120 -14.54 -11.61 -7.83
CA TYR A 120 -13.63 -10.72 -8.56
C TYR A 120 -13.66 -9.30 -8.00
N VAL A 121 -12.48 -8.73 -7.76
CA VAL A 121 -12.28 -7.37 -7.29
C VAL A 121 -11.44 -6.61 -8.31
N HIS A 122 -11.91 -5.46 -8.74
CA HIS A 122 -11.15 -4.60 -9.63
C HIS A 122 -9.94 -4.01 -8.90
N MET A 123 -8.77 -4.07 -9.55
CA MET A 123 -7.52 -3.50 -9.02
C MET A 123 -7.28 -2.06 -9.50
N TRP A 124 -8.23 -1.46 -10.20
CA TRP A 124 -8.17 -0.09 -10.70
C TRP A 124 -9.10 0.82 -9.91
N GLU A 125 -8.70 2.08 -9.74
CA GLU A 125 -9.49 3.09 -9.01
C GLU A 125 -10.75 3.47 -9.79
N SER A 126 -10.65 3.62 -11.12
CA SER A 126 -11.70 4.15 -11.97
C SER A 126 -13.07 3.48 -11.82
N PRO A 127 -13.22 2.15 -11.64
CA PRO A 127 -14.51 1.52 -11.37
C PRO A 127 -15.19 1.94 -10.06
N TYR A 128 -14.41 2.47 -9.10
CA TYR A 128 -14.92 2.83 -7.76
C TYR A 128 -15.25 4.32 -7.62
N VAL A 129 -14.53 5.19 -8.34
CA VAL A 129 -14.67 6.65 -8.23
C VAL A 129 -15.47 7.25 -9.39
N GLY A 130 -15.54 6.57 -10.51
CA GLY A 130 -16.27 7.01 -11.71
C GLY A 130 -17.78 6.86 -11.59
N THR A 131 -18.51 7.48 -12.53
CA THR A 131 -19.97 7.32 -12.68
C THR A 131 -20.32 6.06 -13.45
N GLU A 132 -19.39 5.53 -14.21
CA GLU A 132 -19.51 4.29 -15.00
C GLU A 132 -18.47 3.29 -14.51
N GLN A 133 -18.84 2.01 -14.46
CA GLN A 133 -17.92 0.93 -14.07
C GLN A 133 -17.00 0.54 -15.25
N THR A 134 -16.32 1.53 -15.82
CA THR A 134 -15.42 1.36 -16.96
C THR A 134 -14.00 1.75 -16.59
N LEU A 135 -13.03 1.21 -17.32
CA LEU A 135 -11.62 1.58 -17.23
C LEU A 135 -11.33 2.82 -18.11
N PHE A 136 -10.20 3.47 -17.90
CA PHE A 136 -9.75 4.63 -18.69
C PHE A 136 -10.65 5.86 -18.58
N GLN A 137 -11.07 6.20 -17.38
CA GLN A 137 -11.82 7.42 -17.09
C GLN A 137 -10.91 8.64 -16.86
N GLY A 138 -11.50 9.80 -16.58
CA GLY A 138 -10.79 11.01 -16.23
C GLY A 138 -9.80 10.82 -15.07
N SER A 139 -10.19 10.06 -14.04
CA SER A 139 -9.34 9.71 -12.89
C SER A 139 -8.02 9.03 -13.30
N THR A 140 -8.05 8.14 -14.30
CA THR A 140 -6.82 7.50 -14.82
C THR A 140 -5.83 8.54 -15.39
N LEU A 141 -6.34 9.61 -16.05
CA LEU A 141 -5.51 10.69 -16.57
C LEU A 141 -4.96 11.58 -15.46
N ASP A 142 -5.74 11.80 -14.41
CA ASP A 142 -5.31 12.57 -13.24
C ASP A 142 -4.17 11.85 -12.51
N VAL A 143 -4.28 10.54 -12.30
CA VAL A 143 -3.22 9.71 -11.73
C VAL A 143 -1.95 9.77 -12.58
N ARG A 144 -2.06 9.67 -13.92
CA ARG A 144 -0.93 9.83 -14.84
C ARG A 144 -0.27 11.21 -14.71
N ALA A 145 -1.07 12.26 -14.62
CA ALA A 145 -0.56 13.61 -14.44
C ALA A 145 0.23 13.77 -13.13
N MET A 146 -0.22 13.14 -12.05
CA MET A 146 0.53 13.10 -10.78
C MET A 146 1.89 12.41 -10.94
N TYR A 147 1.96 11.26 -11.63
CA TYR A 147 3.24 10.58 -11.89
C TYR A 147 4.20 11.48 -12.67
N HIS A 148 3.71 12.11 -13.74
CA HIS A 148 4.53 13.02 -14.57
C HIS A 148 4.99 14.25 -13.79
N ALA A 149 4.15 14.83 -12.94
CA ALA A 149 4.53 15.95 -12.09
C ALA A 149 5.68 15.59 -11.12
N ALA A 150 5.74 14.34 -10.68
CA ALA A 150 6.84 13.83 -9.87
C ALA A 150 8.05 13.35 -10.71
N GLY A 151 8.03 13.51 -12.04
CA GLY A 151 9.07 13.02 -12.94
C GLY A 151 9.10 11.50 -13.09
N LEU A 152 7.99 10.83 -12.80
CA LEU A 152 7.83 9.39 -12.91
C LEU A 152 6.97 9.04 -14.12
N LYS A 153 7.14 7.83 -14.64
CA LYS A 153 6.39 7.30 -15.77
C LYS A 153 6.28 5.79 -15.64
N LEU A 154 5.07 5.25 -15.88
CA LEU A 154 4.90 3.81 -15.98
C LEU A 154 5.55 3.25 -17.25
N GLN A 155 6.19 2.10 -17.15
CA GLN A 155 6.81 1.44 -18.31
C GLN A 155 5.75 1.07 -19.37
N ALA A 156 4.54 0.67 -18.94
CA ALA A 156 3.42 0.30 -19.79
C ALA A 156 2.40 1.44 -19.96
N GLU A 157 2.83 2.70 -19.83
CA GLU A 157 1.95 3.85 -20.02
C GLU A 157 1.22 3.78 -21.35
N ARG A 158 -0.10 4.08 -21.36
CA ARG A 158 -1.04 3.96 -22.47
C ARG A 158 -1.35 2.54 -22.94
N GLN A 159 -0.69 1.53 -22.44
CA GLN A 159 -1.02 0.12 -22.70
C GLN A 159 -1.85 -0.47 -21.57
N PHE A 160 -1.73 0.12 -20.39
CA PHE A 160 -2.41 -0.28 -19.17
C PHE A 160 -2.94 0.95 -18.44
N PRO A 161 -4.10 0.88 -17.74
CA PRO A 161 -4.59 2.01 -16.96
C PRO A 161 -3.62 2.37 -15.83
N ASP A 162 -3.32 3.67 -15.68
CA ASP A 162 -2.32 4.15 -14.73
C ASP A 162 -2.81 4.09 -13.27
N ASP A 163 -4.11 3.95 -13.05
CA ASP A 163 -4.81 3.90 -11.77
C ASP A 163 -4.88 2.49 -11.16
N HIS A 164 -4.00 1.58 -11.58
CA HIS A 164 -3.86 0.27 -10.95
C HIS A 164 -3.26 0.41 -9.55
N ILE A 165 -3.88 -0.26 -8.54
CA ILE A 165 -3.47 -0.12 -7.14
C ILE A 165 -1.97 -0.37 -6.91
N ALA A 166 -1.38 -1.39 -7.57
CA ALA A 166 0.05 -1.65 -7.46
C ALA A 166 0.90 -0.48 -7.98
N ALA A 167 0.50 0.16 -9.09
CA ALA A 167 1.20 1.32 -9.63
C ALA A 167 1.10 2.53 -8.68
N MET A 168 -0.08 2.76 -8.11
CA MET A 168 -0.30 3.83 -7.13
C MET A 168 0.54 3.61 -5.87
N LEU A 169 0.62 2.37 -5.38
CA LEU A 169 1.46 2.01 -4.22
C LEU A 169 2.96 2.15 -4.52
N ALA A 170 3.42 1.79 -5.73
CA ALA A 170 4.80 2.03 -6.16
C ALA A 170 5.12 3.53 -6.20
N TYR A 171 4.20 4.34 -6.71
CA TYR A 171 4.33 5.80 -6.69
C TYR A 171 4.47 6.33 -5.25
N MET A 172 3.58 5.90 -4.34
CA MET A 172 3.64 6.30 -2.93
C MET A 172 4.95 5.87 -2.27
N GLY A 173 5.46 4.67 -2.58
CA GLY A 173 6.77 4.19 -2.13
C GLY A 173 7.91 5.08 -2.62
N CYS A 174 7.91 5.46 -3.91
CA CYS A 174 8.89 6.40 -4.47
C CYS A 174 8.85 7.78 -3.79
N MET A 175 7.65 8.30 -3.54
CA MET A 175 7.50 9.60 -2.87
C MET A 175 7.93 9.52 -1.41
N GLY A 176 7.60 8.44 -0.71
CA GLY A 176 8.05 8.17 0.65
C GLY A 176 9.58 8.10 0.77
N ALA A 177 10.24 7.41 -0.17
CA ALA A 177 11.70 7.31 -0.21
C ALA A 177 12.34 8.69 -0.43
N ARG A 178 11.82 9.49 -1.37
CA ARG A 178 12.31 10.87 -1.60
C ARG A 178 12.11 11.77 -0.37
N ALA A 179 10.96 11.66 0.28
CA ALA A 179 10.69 12.40 1.51
C ALA A 179 11.66 12.00 2.63
N TYR A 180 11.94 10.70 2.78
CA TYR A 180 12.91 10.21 3.75
C TYR A 180 14.34 10.70 3.45
N GLU A 181 14.77 10.69 2.18
CA GLU A 181 16.07 11.24 1.77
C GLU A 181 16.17 12.75 2.07
N ALA A 182 15.12 13.52 1.73
CA ALA A 182 15.08 14.95 2.03
C ALA A 182 15.15 15.22 3.54
N TYR A 183 14.44 14.43 4.34
CA TYR A 183 14.49 14.49 5.79
C TYR A 183 15.91 14.17 6.31
N ALA A 184 16.54 13.09 5.85
CA ALA A 184 17.88 12.68 6.26
C ALA A 184 18.96 13.72 5.92
N ASP A 185 18.75 14.48 4.84
CA ASP A 185 19.62 15.59 4.41
C ASP A 185 19.31 16.92 5.10
N GLY A 186 18.35 16.97 6.01
CA GLY A 186 17.91 18.20 6.71
C GLY A 186 17.19 19.20 5.79
N ARG A 187 16.55 18.72 4.71
CA ARG A 187 15.78 19.52 3.73
C ARG A 187 14.29 19.49 4.05
N ASP A 188 13.93 19.84 5.28
CA ASP A 188 12.57 19.68 5.82
C ASP A 188 11.46 20.30 4.97
N ALA A 189 11.74 21.43 4.30
CA ALA A 189 10.78 22.09 3.42
C ALA A 189 10.44 21.26 2.16
N GLU A 190 11.23 20.25 1.80
CA GLU A 190 11.00 19.37 0.65
C GLU A 190 10.25 18.10 1.05
N CYS A 191 10.28 17.72 2.33
CA CYS A 191 9.54 16.56 2.83
C CYS A 191 8.02 16.73 2.77
N CYS A 192 7.53 18.00 2.75
CA CYS A 192 6.11 18.35 2.83
C CYS A 192 5.51 18.73 1.45
N LYS A 193 6.25 18.60 0.38
CA LYS A 193 5.78 18.85 -1.00
C LYS A 193 5.47 17.57 -1.75
#